data_7d9d3ee635bf505a2848c0da3c74926a
#
_entry.id   7d9d3ee635bf505a2848c0da3c74926a
#
_cell.length_a   1.000
_cell.length_b   1.000
_cell.length_c   1.000
_cell.angle_alpha   90.00
_cell.angle_beta   90.00
_cell.angle_gamma   90.00
#
_symmetry.space_group_name_H-M   'P 1'
#
loop_
_entity.id
_entity.type
_entity.pdbx_description
1 polymer ?
#
loop_
_entity_poly.entity_id
_entity_poly.type
_entity_poly.pdbx_seq_one_letter_code
_entity_poly.pdbx_strand_id
1 'polypeptide(L)'
;VYVEQPNPLGILDGGLTQIKEIIGEHTALIVGVQPVSLGLVEAPGNYGADIVVGEGQPFGSPPTGGGPIYGIFACSKPYLRLMPGRIVGRSIDVDEKEAYCLTLSTREQHIRRHRATSNICTNETLIALMGAMHMSLLGPEGLEHLATRNMSACILAKQKLSEIEGVTLPHFAGSHFNEFVVELPKSAANCLNYLDSVGIIGGFDLSRWSVSYTHLRAHETVVY
;
A
#
# COMPACT_ATOMS: atom_id res chain seq x y z
N VAL A 1 3.77 2.67 17.01
CA VAL A 1 2.62 1.83 16.58
C VAL A 1 2.62 1.74 15.07
N TYR A 2 2.35 0.54 14.52
CA TYR A 2 2.16 0.31 13.09
C TYR A 2 0.71 -0.14 12.83
N VAL A 3 0.10 0.45 11.82
CA VAL A 3 -1.25 0.09 11.34
C VAL A 3 -1.26 0.05 9.81
N GLU A 4 -2.20 -0.66 9.23
CA GLU A 4 -2.39 -0.74 7.77
C GLU A 4 -3.76 -0.21 7.35
N GLN A 5 -3.79 0.52 6.22
CA GLN A 5 -4.99 1.06 5.61
C GLN A 5 -4.98 0.85 4.09
N PRO A 6 -5.81 -0.04 3.52
CA PRO A 6 -6.66 -1.02 4.22
C PRO A 6 -5.87 -2.01 5.08
N ASN A 7 -6.52 -2.62 6.07
CA ASN A 7 -5.89 -3.65 6.88
C ASN A 7 -5.74 -4.99 6.09
N PRO A 8 -5.07 -6.02 6.65
CA PRO A 8 -4.89 -7.31 5.95
C PRO A 8 -6.16 -8.06 5.57
N LEU A 9 -7.33 -7.65 6.08
CA LEU A 9 -8.64 -8.20 5.69
C LEU A 9 -9.34 -7.35 4.62
N GLY A 10 -8.66 -6.34 4.10
CA GLY A 10 -9.18 -5.41 3.09
C GLY A 10 -10.07 -4.29 3.62
N ILE A 11 -10.15 -4.12 4.95
CA ILE A 11 -11.06 -3.18 5.61
C ILE A 11 -10.45 -1.80 5.70
N LEU A 12 -11.22 -0.79 5.33
CA LEU A 12 -10.94 0.62 5.59
C LEU A 12 -11.44 0.96 6.99
N ASP A 13 -10.52 1.24 7.91
CA ASP A 13 -10.84 1.57 9.30
C ASP A 13 -10.96 3.09 9.48
N GLY A 14 -12.19 3.57 9.69
CA GLY A 14 -12.46 5.00 9.95
C GLY A 14 -11.96 5.49 11.31
N GLY A 15 -11.66 4.60 12.25
CA GLY A 15 -11.13 4.95 13.57
C GLY A 15 -9.67 5.40 13.56
N LEU A 16 -8.94 5.16 12.46
CA LEU A 16 -7.52 5.55 12.36
C LEU A 16 -7.29 7.06 12.47
N THR A 17 -8.27 7.89 12.11
CA THR A 17 -8.17 9.35 12.26
C THR A 17 -8.04 9.81 13.73
N GLN A 18 -8.44 8.97 14.68
CA GLN A 18 -8.37 9.26 16.12
C GLN A 18 -7.20 8.52 16.81
N ILE A 19 -6.44 7.70 16.07
CA ILE A 19 -5.42 6.82 16.67
C ILE A 19 -4.33 7.61 17.39
N LYS A 20 -3.98 8.81 16.90
CA LYS A 20 -2.94 9.63 17.51
C LYS A 20 -3.34 10.13 18.90
N GLU A 21 -4.61 10.37 19.13
CA GLU A 21 -5.15 10.72 20.47
C GLU A 21 -5.01 9.57 21.45
N ILE A 22 -5.20 8.33 20.96
CA ILE A 22 -5.10 7.11 21.78
C ILE A 22 -3.66 6.79 22.16
N ILE A 23 -2.73 6.84 21.18
CA ILE A 23 -1.33 6.44 21.38
C ILE A 23 -0.48 7.57 21.99
N GLY A 24 -0.97 8.80 22.00
CA GLY A 24 -0.27 9.98 22.49
C GLY A 24 0.83 10.52 21.59
N GLU A 25 1.23 11.76 21.81
CA GLU A 25 2.17 12.49 20.93
C GLU A 25 3.59 11.91 20.93
N HIS A 26 4.02 11.25 22.02
CA HIS A 26 5.36 10.69 22.12
C HIS A 26 5.54 9.33 21.44
N THR A 27 4.45 8.75 20.93
CA THR A 27 4.47 7.48 20.22
C THR A 27 4.46 7.71 18.71
N ALA A 28 5.45 7.20 17.99
CA ALA A 28 5.46 7.28 16.54
C ALA A 28 4.33 6.44 15.92
N LEU A 29 3.58 7.04 15.00
CA LEU A 29 2.56 6.38 14.19
C LEU A 29 3.13 6.09 12.80
N ILE A 30 3.19 4.81 12.45
CA ILE A 30 3.59 4.33 11.14
C ILE A 30 2.35 3.75 10.46
N VAL A 31 2.05 4.22 9.26
CA VAL A 31 0.90 3.75 8.48
C VAL A 31 1.37 3.07 7.20
N GLY A 32 1.04 1.79 7.06
CA GLY A 32 1.14 1.06 5.80
C GLY A 32 -0.07 1.38 4.92
N VAL A 33 0.16 1.74 3.66
CA VAL A 33 -0.93 2.11 2.74
C VAL A 33 -0.92 1.26 1.48
N GLN A 34 -2.11 0.90 1.01
CA GLN A 34 -2.31 0.55 -0.38
C GLN A 34 -2.48 1.88 -1.15
N PRO A 35 -1.51 2.29 -1.99
CA PRO A 35 -1.42 3.69 -2.41
C PRO A 35 -2.57 4.17 -3.29
N VAL A 36 -3.22 3.28 -4.05
CA VAL A 36 -4.40 3.65 -4.85
C VAL A 36 -5.58 4.02 -3.96
N SER A 37 -5.70 3.43 -2.76
CA SER A 37 -6.78 3.76 -1.82
C SER A 37 -6.76 5.24 -1.38
N LEU A 38 -5.59 5.89 -1.45
CA LEU A 38 -5.43 7.31 -1.12
C LEU A 38 -6.21 8.25 -2.06
N GLY A 39 -6.73 7.75 -3.17
CA GLY A 39 -7.71 8.46 -4.00
C GLY A 39 -9.10 8.61 -3.35
N LEU A 40 -9.41 7.83 -2.30
CA LEU A 40 -10.71 7.84 -1.61
C LEU A 40 -10.61 8.09 -0.10
N VAL A 41 -9.48 7.73 0.52
CA VAL A 41 -9.31 7.88 1.96
C VAL A 41 -8.42 9.06 2.30
N GLU A 42 -8.58 9.58 3.50
CA GLU A 42 -7.76 10.67 4.00
C GLU A 42 -6.27 10.28 4.04
N ALA A 43 -5.41 11.21 3.62
CA ALA A 43 -3.96 11.00 3.63
C ALA A 43 -3.46 10.85 5.08
N PRO A 44 -2.63 9.82 5.38
CA PRO A 44 -2.18 9.55 6.75
C PRO A 44 -1.48 10.72 7.46
N GLY A 45 -0.82 11.59 6.70
CA GLY A 45 -0.22 12.80 7.25
C GLY A 45 -1.23 13.77 7.90
N ASN A 46 -2.48 13.77 7.45
CA ASN A 46 -3.52 14.66 7.97
C ASN A 46 -4.02 14.25 9.36
N TYR A 47 -3.94 12.96 9.69
CA TYR A 47 -4.30 12.44 11.02
C TYR A 47 -3.08 12.05 11.87
N GLY A 48 -1.92 12.64 11.55
CA GLY A 48 -0.74 12.60 12.40
C GLY A 48 0.19 11.41 12.22
N ALA A 49 0.17 10.73 11.07
CA ALA A 49 1.16 9.73 10.77
C ALA A 49 2.57 10.35 10.72
N ASP A 50 3.50 9.75 11.44
CA ASP A 50 4.91 10.16 11.45
C ASP A 50 5.67 9.57 10.27
N ILE A 51 5.34 8.35 9.87
CA ILE A 51 5.92 7.64 8.74
C ILE A 51 4.80 6.94 7.97
N VAL A 52 4.86 7.00 6.66
CA VAL A 52 3.97 6.28 5.75
C VAL A 52 4.80 5.40 4.83
N VAL A 53 4.41 4.15 4.72
CA VAL A 53 5.07 3.17 3.86
C VAL A 53 4.04 2.49 2.96
N GLY A 54 4.46 2.05 1.79
CA GLY A 54 3.58 1.37 0.86
C GLY A 54 4.34 0.72 -0.29
N GLU A 55 3.64 -0.08 -1.07
CA GLU A 55 4.15 -0.69 -2.29
C GLU A 55 3.73 0.14 -3.50
N GLY A 56 4.70 0.54 -4.32
CA GLY A 56 4.48 1.40 -5.48
C GLY A 56 4.05 0.66 -6.76
N GLN A 57 4.07 -0.66 -6.75
CA GLN A 57 3.73 -1.48 -7.92
C GLN A 57 2.39 -1.11 -8.58
N PRO A 58 1.31 -0.77 -7.85
CA PRO A 58 0.04 -0.39 -8.45
C PRO A 58 0.07 0.88 -9.30
N PHE A 59 1.14 1.66 -9.21
CA PHE A 59 1.34 2.85 -10.04
C PHE A 59 2.16 2.54 -11.29
N GLY A 60 1.57 1.74 -12.19
CA GLY A 60 2.08 1.53 -13.55
C GLY A 60 3.17 0.47 -13.70
N SER A 61 3.47 -0.31 -12.67
CA SER A 61 4.41 -1.43 -12.78
C SER A 61 3.64 -2.74 -12.98
N PRO A 62 3.78 -3.43 -14.14
CA PRO A 62 3.11 -4.69 -14.36
C PRO A 62 3.70 -5.79 -13.46
N PRO A 63 2.90 -6.81 -13.04
CA PRO A 63 3.37 -7.90 -12.20
C PRO A 63 4.19 -8.92 -13.00
N THR A 64 5.33 -8.53 -13.53
CA THR A 64 6.21 -9.30 -14.40
C THR A 64 7.02 -10.36 -13.63
N GLY A 65 6.35 -11.41 -13.15
CA GLY A 65 7.03 -12.50 -12.45
C GLY A 65 7.64 -12.11 -11.10
N GLY A 66 7.13 -11.06 -10.45
CA GLY A 66 7.58 -10.62 -9.14
C GLY A 66 8.48 -9.38 -9.14
N GLY A 67 8.50 -8.62 -10.20
CA GLY A 67 9.22 -7.37 -10.22
C GLY A 67 9.75 -6.96 -11.60
N PRO A 68 10.49 -5.82 -11.70
CA PRO A 68 10.90 -4.97 -10.58
C PRO A 68 9.74 -4.15 -9.99
N ILE A 69 9.82 -3.91 -8.68
CA ILE A 69 8.87 -3.12 -7.90
C ILE A 69 9.63 -2.04 -7.12
N TYR A 70 8.90 -1.09 -6.51
CA TYR A 70 9.51 -0.05 -5.68
C TYR A 70 8.64 0.27 -4.47
N GLY A 71 9.28 0.67 -3.36
CA GLY A 71 8.59 1.10 -2.15
C GLY A 71 8.25 2.58 -2.16
N ILE A 72 7.13 2.91 -1.53
CA ILE A 72 6.78 4.28 -1.17
C ILE A 72 7.18 4.50 0.28
N PHE A 73 7.89 5.60 0.55
CA PHE A 73 8.30 5.98 1.89
C PHE A 73 8.16 7.50 2.06
N ALA A 74 7.40 7.91 3.04
CA ALA A 74 7.26 9.31 3.44
C ALA A 74 7.41 9.45 4.95
N CYS A 75 7.92 10.60 5.42
CA CYS A 75 8.00 10.87 6.85
C CYS A 75 7.75 12.33 7.16
N SER A 76 7.34 12.60 8.39
CA SER A 76 7.21 13.95 8.93
C SER A 76 8.60 14.58 9.18
N LYS A 77 8.63 15.91 9.27
CA LYS A 77 9.89 16.70 9.42
C LYS A 77 10.85 16.21 10.51
N PRO A 78 10.40 15.82 11.71
CA PRO A 78 11.29 15.32 12.76
C PRO A 78 12.12 14.10 12.34
N TYR A 79 11.58 13.24 11.47
CA TYR A 79 12.22 12.00 11.03
C TYR A 79 13.08 12.16 9.77
N LEU A 80 13.05 13.32 9.11
CA LEU A 80 13.75 13.55 7.84
C LEU A 80 15.24 13.17 7.89
N ARG A 81 15.93 13.46 9.00
CA ARG A 81 17.35 13.13 9.15
C ARG A 81 17.63 11.64 9.40
N LEU A 82 16.60 10.88 9.72
CA LEU A 82 16.66 9.42 9.94
C LEU A 82 16.18 8.65 8.71
N MET A 83 15.57 9.34 7.73
CA MET A 83 15.06 8.73 6.52
C MET A 83 16.18 8.03 5.74
N PRO A 84 16.00 6.76 5.30
CA PRO A 84 16.98 6.06 4.48
C PRO A 84 17.04 6.63 3.06
N GLY A 85 18.14 6.35 2.38
CA GLY A 85 18.33 6.72 0.97
C GLY A 85 18.69 8.18 0.74
N ARG A 86 18.84 8.52 -0.53
CA ARG A 86 19.22 9.85 -1.00
C ARG A 86 18.02 10.78 -0.99
N ILE A 87 18.24 12.02 -0.60
CA ILE A 87 17.22 13.06 -0.61
C ILE A 87 17.65 14.18 -1.53
N VAL A 88 16.77 14.54 -2.47
CA VAL A 88 16.96 15.66 -3.38
C VAL A 88 16.21 16.86 -2.83
N GLY A 89 16.87 17.99 -2.73
CA GLY A 89 16.28 19.27 -2.35
C GLY A 89 16.19 20.22 -3.52
N ARG A 90 15.17 21.06 -3.52
CA ARG A 90 15.04 22.20 -4.42
C ARG A 90 15.89 23.35 -3.89
N SER A 91 16.66 23.98 -4.76
CA SER A 91 17.55 25.10 -4.48
C SER A 91 17.51 26.12 -5.62
N ILE A 92 18.34 27.15 -5.52
CA ILE A 92 18.57 28.15 -6.57
C ILE A 92 20.05 28.06 -6.95
N ASP A 93 20.36 28.05 -8.23
CA ASP A 93 21.71 28.02 -8.74
C ASP A 93 22.35 29.42 -8.74
N VAL A 94 23.57 29.54 -9.27
CA VAL A 94 24.32 30.80 -9.34
C VAL A 94 23.72 31.82 -10.32
N ASP A 95 22.87 31.37 -11.23
CA ASP A 95 22.16 32.20 -12.21
C ASP A 95 20.70 32.52 -11.72
N GLU A 96 20.41 32.32 -10.44
CA GLU A 96 19.07 32.50 -9.83
C GLU A 96 17.98 31.63 -10.43
N LYS A 97 18.34 30.51 -11.07
CA LYS A 97 17.40 29.55 -11.63
C LYS A 97 17.11 28.40 -10.63
N GLU A 98 15.92 27.86 -10.72
CA GLU A 98 15.55 26.66 -9.96
C GLU A 98 16.49 25.49 -10.30
N ALA A 99 17.04 24.87 -9.27
CA ALA A 99 17.96 23.75 -9.38
C ALA A 99 17.68 22.68 -8.35
N TYR A 100 18.10 21.46 -8.61
CA TYR A 100 17.94 20.32 -7.73
C TYR A 100 19.31 19.76 -7.35
N CYS A 101 19.51 19.48 -6.07
CA CYS A 101 20.76 18.92 -5.58
C CYS A 101 20.52 17.86 -4.49
N LEU A 102 21.51 16.95 -4.36
CA LEU A 102 21.51 16.01 -3.24
C LEU A 102 21.70 16.78 -1.93
N THR A 103 20.80 16.52 -0.97
CA THR A 103 20.83 17.18 0.33
C THR A 103 21.09 16.17 1.44
N LEU A 104 21.48 16.65 2.62
CA LEU A 104 21.73 15.84 3.81
C LEU A 104 22.71 14.68 3.56
N SER A 105 23.66 14.84 2.65
CA SER A 105 24.63 13.82 2.24
C SER A 105 25.47 13.28 3.40
N THR A 106 25.60 14.03 4.50
CA THR A 106 26.32 13.60 5.72
C THR A 106 25.68 12.40 6.42
N ARG A 107 24.46 11.98 6.04
CA ARG A 107 23.82 10.73 6.52
C ARG A 107 24.31 9.51 5.73
N GLU A 108 24.88 9.73 4.56
CA GLU A 108 25.18 8.71 3.56
C GLU A 108 26.48 7.97 3.87
N GLN A 109 26.56 6.72 3.39
CA GLN A 109 27.68 5.82 3.64
C GLN A 109 29.00 6.33 3.04
N HIS A 110 28.98 6.98 1.89
CA HIS A 110 30.19 7.52 1.25
C HIS A 110 30.88 8.63 2.08
N ILE A 111 30.14 9.27 3.01
CA ILE A 111 30.68 10.26 3.94
C ILE A 111 30.91 9.65 5.33
N ARG A 112 29.87 9.05 5.93
CA ARG A 112 29.91 8.55 7.32
C ARG A 112 30.41 7.12 7.47
N ARG A 113 30.57 6.39 6.38
CA ARG A 113 31.03 4.99 6.37
C ARG A 113 30.15 4.12 7.28
N HIS A 114 30.75 3.45 8.27
CA HIS A 114 30.02 2.58 9.23
C HIS A 114 29.06 3.32 10.17
N ARG A 115 29.15 4.64 10.24
CA ARG A 115 28.24 5.50 11.05
C ARG A 115 27.07 6.04 10.25
N ALA A 116 26.90 5.65 8.99
CA ALA A 116 25.80 6.11 8.19
C ALA A 116 24.45 5.61 8.76
N THR A 117 23.41 6.42 8.63
CA THR A 117 22.06 6.06 9.05
C THR A 117 21.52 4.87 8.23
N SER A 118 21.94 4.78 6.96
CA SER A 118 21.54 3.70 6.04
C SER A 118 22.74 3.30 5.17
N ASN A 119 22.80 2.05 4.78
CA ASN A 119 23.74 1.49 3.81
C ASN A 119 23.13 1.29 2.42
N ILE A 120 21.98 1.89 2.13
CA ILE A 120 21.34 1.86 0.82
C ILE A 120 22.24 2.59 -0.19
N CYS A 121 22.74 1.84 -1.18
CA CYS A 121 23.60 2.37 -2.22
C CYS A 121 22.89 2.46 -3.57
N THR A 122 22.08 1.46 -3.90
CA THR A 122 21.33 1.36 -5.15
C THR A 122 19.84 1.37 -4.84
N ASN A 123 19.05 1.94 -5.75
CA ASN A 123 17.61 2.00 -5.64
C ASN A 123 16.95 1.78 -7.00
N GLU A 124 15.65 1.59 -7.00
CA GLU A 124 14.80 1.36 -8.18
C GLU A 124 14.37 2.68 -8.84
N THR A 125 15.30 3.60 -9.06
CA THR A 125 15.01 4.95 -9.59
C THR A 125 14.23 4.91 -10.91
N LEU A 126 14.58 4.00 -11.82
CA LEU A 126 13.88 3.88 -13.11
C LEU A 126 12.42 3.47 -12.93
N ILE A 127 12.16 2.52 -12.03
CA ILE A 127 10.80 2.03 -11.74
C ILE A 127 10.00 3.09 -10.98
N ALA A 128 10.64 3.81 -10.05
CA ALA A 128 10.03 4.96 -9.39
C ALA A 128 9.68 6.09 -10.37
N LEU A 129 10.51 6.30 -11.42
CA LEU A 129 10.20 7.25 -12.49
C LEU A 129 8.97 6.80 -13.32
N MET A 130 8.84 5.51 -13.60
CA MET A 130 7.62 4.97 -14.24
C MET A 130 6.37 5.29 -13.41
N GLY A 131 6.43 5.06 -12.08
CA GLY A 131 5.35 5.42 -11.16
C GLY A 131 5.03 6.92 -11.16
N ALA A 132 6.06 7.76 -11.16
CA ALA A 132 5.88 9.22 -11.23
C ALA A 132 5.21 9.65 -12.54
N MET A 133 5.60 9.08 -13.67
CA MET A 133 4.96 9.32 -14.97
C MET A 133 3.51 8.86 -14.96
N HIS A 134 3.23 7.66 -14.45
CA HIS A 134 1.88 7.12 -14.35
C HIS A 134 0.97 8.03 -13.50
N MET A 135 1.41 8.43 -12.33
CA MET A 135 0.67 9.36 -11.47
C MET A 135 0.45 10.74 -12.14
N SER A 136 1.44 11.23 -12.88
CA SER A 136 1.34 12.50 -13.61
C SER A 136 0.31 12.44 -14.74
N LEU A 137 0.18 11.29 -15.40
CA LEU A 137 -0.82 11.05 -16.44
C LEU A 137 -2.24 10.90 -15.87
N LEU A 138 -2.36 10.22 -14.73
CA LEU A 138 -3.64 10.06 -14.03
C LEU A 138 -4.15 11.41 -13.49
N GLY A 139 -3.27 12.17 -12.88
CA GLY A 139 -3.65 13.32 -12.08
C GLY A 139 -4.52 12.95 -10.87
N PRO A 140 -4.99 13.92 -10.10
CA PRO A 140 -5.82 13.67 -8.91
C PRO A 140 -7.17 13.02 -9.28
N GLU A 141 -7.83 13.48 -10.33
CA GLU A 141 -9.11 12.93 -10.79
C GLU A 141 -8.95 11.48 -11.29
N GLY A 142 -7.89 11.17 -12.02
CA GLY A 142 -7.61 9.81 -12.49
C GLY A 142 -7.32 8.85 -11.33
N LEU A 143 -6.63 9.31 -10.28
CA LEU A 143 -6.38 8.51 -9.08
C LEU A 143 -7.69 8.22 -8.32
N GLU A 144 -8.56 9.22 -8.17
CA GLU A 144 -9.88 9.04 -7.56
C GLU A 144 -10.75 8.06 -8.37
N HIS A 145 -10.77 8.20 -9.70
CA HIS A 145 -11.48 7.26 -10.58
C HIS A 145 -10.93 5.83 -10.47
N LEU A 146 -9.62 5.67 -10.44
CA LEU A 146 -8.98 4.35 -10.29
C LEU A 146 -9.36 3.72 -8.95
N ALA A 147 -9.30 4.47 -7.86
CA ALA A 147 -9.68 4.01 -6.53
C ALA A 147 -11.18 3.64 -6.45
N THR A 148 -12.05 4.47 -7.04
CA THR A 148 -13.49 4.22 -7.13
C THR A 148 -13.81 2.94 -7.90
N ARG A 149 -13.11 2.69 -9.01
CA ARG A 149 -13.27 1.45 -9.79
C ARG A 149 -12.84 0.22 -9.00
N ASN A 150 -11.71 0.28 -8.29
CA ASN A 150 -11.26 -0.80 -7.42
C ASN A 150 -12.32 -1.14 -6.36
N MET A 151 -12.82 -0.13 -5.65
CA MET A 151 -13.84 -0.33 -4.62
C MET A 151 -15.15 -0.88 -5.21
N SER A 152 -15.60 -0.35 -6.35
CA SER A 152 -16.82 -0.80 -7.03
C SER A 152 -16.72 -2.25 -7.50
N ALA A 153 -15.57 -2.66 -8.02
CA ALA A 153 -15.32 -4.03 -8.44
C ALA A 153 -15.30 -4.99 -7.23
N CYS A 154 -14.71 -4.58 -6.11
CA CYS A 154 -14.76 -5.32 -4.85
C CYS A 154 -16.20 -5.52 -4.36
N ILE A 155 -17.03 -4.48 -4.39
CA ILE A 155 -18.45 -4.55 -4.01
C ILE A 155 -19.19 -5.52 -4.93
N LEU A 156 -18.99 -5.44 -6.25
CA LEU A 156 -19.62 -6.33 -7.22
C LEU A 156 -19.20 -7.79 -7.00
N ALA A 157 -17.91 -8.05 -6.76
CA ALA A 157 -17.40 -9.39 -6.49
C ALA A 157 -18.02 -9.97 -5.21
N LYS A 158 -18.11 -9.19 -4.14
CA LYS A 158 -18.79 -9.57 -2.90
C LYS A 158 -20.25 -9.94 -3.15
N GLN A 159 -20.97 -9.12 -3.89
CA GLN A 159 -22.36 -9.37 -4.24
C GLN A 159 -22.50 -10.70 -5.01
N LYS A 160 -21.69 -10.91 -6.05
CA LYS A 160 -21.75 -12.13 -6.86
C LYS A 160 -21.39 -13.38 -6.08
N LEU A 161 -20.40 -13.31 -5.19
CA LEU A 161 -20.04 -14.45 -4.36
C LEU A 161 -21.11 -14.76 -3.30
N SER A 162 -21.80 -13.75 -2.77
CA SER A 162 -22.89 -13.97 -1.81
C SER A 162 -24.13 -14.64 -2.43
N GLU A 163 -24.29 -14.64 -3.77
CA GLU A 163 -25.35 -15.34 -4.49
C GLU A 163 -25.09 -16.87 -4.59
N ILE A 164 -23.87 -17.32 -4.26
CA ILE A 164 -23.48 -18.75 -4.34
C ILE A 164 -23.89 -19.45 -3.05
N GLU A 165 -24.64 -20.54 -3.18
CA GLU A 165 -25.07 -21.32 -2.04
C GLU A 165 -23.90 -21.85 -1.19
N GLY A 166 -23.99 -21.62 0.11
CA GLY A 166 -22.98 -22.03 1.09
C GLY A 166 -21.74 -21.11 1.17
N VAL A 167 -21.64 -20.07 0.33
CA VAL A 167 -20.63 -19.01 0.49
C VAL A 167 -21.18 -17.93 1.41
N THR A 168 -20.39 -17.56 2.42
CA THR A 168 -20.74 -16.46 3.32
C THR A 168 -19.67 -15.38 3.33
N LEU A 169 -20.10 -14.15 3.52
CA LEU A 169 -19.19 -13.01 3.71
C LEU A 169 -19.18 -12.68 5.20
N PRO A 170 -18.05 -12.87 5.90
CA PRO A 170 -17.94 -12.50 7.30
C PRO A 170 -18.32 -11.03 7.51
N HIS A 171 -19.11 -10.79 8.56
CA HIS A 171 -19.52 -9.43 8.88
C HIS A 171 -18.42 -8.72 9.66
N PHE A 172 -17.57 -7.98 8.95
CA PHE A 172 -16.60 -7.08 9.57
C PHE A 172 -17.13 -5.65 9.52
N ALA A 173 -16.92 -4.91 10.59
CA ALA A 173 -17.19 -3.47 10.60
C ALA A 173 -16.25 -2.75 9.63
N GLY A 174 -16.82 -1.87 8.80
CA GLY A 174 -16.07 -1.04 7.84
C GLY A 174 -16.31 -1.42 6.38
N SER A 175 -15.89 -0.53 5.51
CA SER A 175 -15.92 -0.72 4.06
C SER A 175 -14.67 -1.47 3.60
N HIS A 176 -14.79 -2.24 2.53
CA HIS A 176 -13.64 -2.92 1.90
C HIS A 176 -13.17 -2.10 0.69
N PHE A 177 -11.89 -2.08 0.46
CA PHE A 177 -11.33 -1.36 -0.69
C PHE A 177 -11.27 -2.24 -1.94
N ASN A 178 -10.29 -3.13 -2.03
CA ASN A 178 -10.07 -4.03 -3.17
C ASN A 178 -9.81 -5.48 -2.75
N GLU A 179 -9.91 -5.75 -1.48
CA GLU A 179 -9.76 -7.07 -0.88
C GLU A 179 -10.87 -7.32 0.12
N PHE A 180 -11.26 -8.57 0.28
CA PHE A 180 -12.24 -8.99 1.27
C PHE A 180 -12.09 -10.48 1.58
N VAL A 181 -12.72 -10.92 2.64
CA VAL A 181 -12.71 -12.31 3.09
C VAL A 181 -14.01 -12.98 2.71
N VAL A 182 -13.93 -14.23 2.26
CA VAL A 182 -15.07 -15.12 2.03
C VAL A 182 -14.90 -16.40 2.83
N GLU A 183 -15.99 -16.89 3.38
CA GLU A 183 -16.08 -18.20 4.00
C GLU A 183 -16.71 -19.18 3.02
N LEU A 184 -16.05 -20.31 2.83
CA LEU A 184 -16.44 -21.33 1.87
C LEU A 184 -17.04 -22.55 2.56
N PRO A 185 -18.03 -23.24 1.94
CA PRO A 185 -18.60 -24.47 2.49
C PRO A 185 -17.65 -25.67 2.40
N LYS A 186 -16.48 -25.49 1.78
CA LYS A 186 -15.44 -26.52 1.58
C LYS A 186 -14.08 -25.94 1.97
N SER A 187 -13.10 -26.84 2.13
CA SER A 187 -11.70 -26.43 2.38
C SER A 187 -11.22 -25.41 1.34
N ALA A 188 -10.69 -24.28 1.81
CA ALA A 188 -10.09 -23.25 0.98
C ALA A 188 -9.00 -23.83 0.06
N ALA A 189 -8.15 -24.70 0.59
CA ALA A 189 -7.09 -25.35 -0.20
C ALA A 189 -7.66 -26.18 -1.37
N ASN A 190 -8.75 -26.93 -1.16
CA ASN A 190 -9.37 -27.71 -2.23
C ASN A 190 -10.00 -26.79 -3.29
N CYS A 191 -10.61 -25.69 -2.89
CA CYS A 191 -11.18 -24.70 -3.80
C CYS A 191 -10.08 -24.03 -4.63
N LEU A 192 -8.99 -23.62 -4.01
CA LEU A 192 -7.85 -23.00 -4.69
C LEU A 192 -7.20 -23.96 -5.69
N ASN A 193 -6.99 -25.23 -5.32
CA ASN A 193 -6.45 -26.24 -6.23
C ASN A 193 -7.36 -26.45 -7.46
N TYR A 194 -8.67 -26.45 -7.27
CA TYR A 194 -9.61 -26.54 -8.37
C TYR A 194 -9.55 -25.32 -9.28
N LEU A 195 -9.57 -24.12 -8.72
CA LEU A 195 -9.46 -22.86 -9.46
C LEU A 195 -8.17 -22.79 -10.27
N ASP A 196 -7.04 -23.17 -9.65
CA ASP A 196 -5.74 -23.24 -10.33
C ASP A 196 -5.77 -24.22 -11.53
N SER A 197 -6.43 -25.37 -11.38
CA SER A 197 -6.57 -26.34 -12.47
C SER A 197 -7.34 -25.83 -13.69
N VAL A 198 -8.14 -24.79 -13.51
CA VAL A 198 -8.87 -24.09 -14.59
C VAL A 198 -8.28 -22.72 -14.93
N GLY A 199 -7.08 -22.42 -14.44
CA GLY A 199 -6.33 -21.21 -14.76
C GLY A 199 -6.78 -19.96 -14.01
N ILE A 200 -7.46 -20.11 -12.84
CA ILE A 200 -7.92 -19.00 -12.01
C ILE A 200 -7.11 -18.96 -10.71
N ILE A 201 -6.45 -17.83 -10.44
CA ILE A 201 -5.80 -17.56 -9.16
C ILE A 201 -6.87 -17.05 -8.20
N GLY A 202 -7.31 -17.91 -7.27
CA GLY A 202 -8.52 -17.70 -6.47
C GLY A 202 -8.33 -16.90 -5.17
N GLY A 203 -7.13 -16.42 -4.88
CA GLY A 203 -6.85 -15.68 -3.65
C GLY A 203 -5.94 -16.42 -2.69
N PHE A 204 -6.03 -16.11 -1.40
CA PHE A 204 -5.14 -16.62 -0.36
C PHE A 204 -5.89 -17.36 0.75
N ASP A 205 -5.39 -18.53 1.16
CA ASP A 205 -5.95 -19.34 2.24
C ASP A 205 -5.56 -18.75 3.61
N LEU A 206 -6.55 -18.15 4.29
CA LEU A 206 -6.38 -17.58 5.62
C LEU A 206 -6.39 -18.62 6.75
N SER A 207 -6.75 -19.89 6.51
CA SER A 207 -6.73 -20.92 7.52
C SER A 207 -5.35 -21.16 8.15
N ARG A 208 -4.29 -20.72 7.44
CA ARG A 208 -2.92 -20.75 7.94
C ARG A 208 -2.64 -19.74 9.05
N TRP A 209 -3.47 -18.71 9.17
CA TRP A 209 -3.30 -17.62 10.15
C TRP A 209 -4.35 -17.68 11.28
N SER A 210 -5.45 -18.39 11.05
CA SER A 210 -6.52 -18.52 12.04
C SER A 210 -6.93 -19.98 12.19
N VAL A 211 -6.92 -20.47 13.41
CA VAL A 211 -7.19 -21.90 13.77
C VAL A 211 -8.67 -22.26 13.59
N SER A 212 -9.54 -21.31 13.29
CA SER A 212 -11.00 -21.46 13.42
C SER A 212 -11.81 -21.36 12.13
N TYR A 213 -11.22 -20.98 10.98
CA TYR A 213 -12.02 -20.63 9.80
C TYR A 213 -11.43 -21.11 8.47
N THR A 214 -12.31 -21.63 7.61
CA THR A 214 -12.04 -21.88 6.19
C THR A 214 -12.29 -20.59 5.38
N HIS A 215 -11.38 -19.62 5.48
CA HIS A 215 -11.53 -18.33 4.82
C HIS A 215 -10.56 -18.19 3.65
N LEU A 216 -11.04 -17.61 2.56
CA LEU A 216 -10.23 -17.09 1.45
C LEU A 216 -10.21 -15.57 1.51
N ARG A 217 -9.02 -14.98 1.40
CA ARG A 217 -8.87 -13.58 1.03
C ARG A 217 -8.94 -13.50 -0.50
N ALA A 218 -10.00 -12.94 -1.03
CA ALA A 218 -10.10 -12.65 -2.45
C ALA A 218 -9.33 -11.35 -2.73
N HIS A 219 -8.46 -11.41 -3.71
CA HIS A 219 -7.71 -10.27 -4.21
C HIS A 219 -8.20 -9.96 -5.62
N GLU A 220 -8.72 -8.76 -5.82
CA GLU A 220 -9.08 -8.34 -7.15
C GLU A 220 -7.87 -7.75 -7.86
N THR A 221 -7.38 -8.51 -8.85
CA THR A 221 -6.39 -7.99 -9.79
C THR A 221 -7.13 -7.09 -10.77
N VAL A 222 -6.85 -5.80 -10.74
CA VAL A 222 -7.31 -4.91 -11.81
C VAL A 222 -6.58 -5.32 -13.08
N VAL A 223 -7.30 -5.95 -14.00
CA VAL A 223 -6.82 -6.19 -15.35
C VAL A 223 -6.88 -4.85 -16.08
N TYR A 224 -5.73 -4.33 -16.48
CA TYR A 224 -5.59 -3.14 -17.32
C TYR A 224 -5.91 -3.47 -18.79
#